data_8d3a93d6a4cf3b6432c5c24ee51c4596
#
_entry.id   8d3a93d6a4cf3b6432c5c24ee51c4596
#
_cell.length_a   1.000
_cell.length_b   1.000
_cell.length_c   1.000
_cell.angle_alpha   90.00
_cell.angle_beta   90.00
_cell.angle_gamma   90.00
#
_symmetry.space_group_name_H-M   'P 1'
#
loop_
_entity.id
_entity.type
_entity.pdbx_description
1 polymer ?
#
loop_
_entity_poly.entity_id
_entity_poly.type
_entity_poly.pdbx_seq_one_letter_code
_entity_poly.pdbx_strand_id
1 'polypeptide(L)'
;GSLVPGRFLALTAHLVVLVVLGWEREPHVRAALPPHPAAPEVAREERLLGGALGGSLGLLGVELVGFFSGVSMFHPGQSLLSLGAHGGATLALTLASLEGWDTSCFWLLFGLCSVPPAVTEVLLMVSVLSRRRRGL
;
A
#
# COMPACT_ATOMS: atom_id res chain seq x y z
N GLY A 1 -13.32 18.87 -0.40
CA GLY A 1 -12.87 19.64 0.72
C GLY A 1 -11.42 19.43 1.11
N SER A 2 -11.16 19.64 2.37
CA SER A 2 -9.81 19.56 2.94
C SER A 2 -9.19 18.17 2.91
N LEU A 3 -9.99 17.13 2.75
CA LEU A 3 -9.50 15.75 2.70
C LEU A 3 -8.85 15.40 1.37
N VAL A 4 -9.20 16.08 0.28
CA VAL A 4 -8.69 15.75 -1.06
C VAL A 4 -7.17 15.94 -1.14
N PRO A 5 -6.60 17.11 -0.77
CA PRO A 5 -5.15 17.26 -0.82
C PRO A 5 -4.43 16.38 0.19
N GLY A 6 -5.00 16.16 1.37
CA GLY A 6 -4.42 15.27 2.37
C GLY A 6 -4.34 13.84 1.89
N ARG A 7 -5.41 13.34 1.28
CA ARG A 7 -5.44 12.00 0.70
C ARG A 7 -4.42 11.86 -0.43
N PHE A 8 -4.34 12.83 -1.31
CA PHE A 8 -3.36 12.84 -2.39
C PHE A 8 -1.93 12.76 -1.84
N LEU A 9 -1.63 13.57 -0.82
CA LEU A 9 -0.31 13.56 -0.19
C LEU A 9 0.00 12.20 0.46
N ALA A 10 -0.96 11.60 1.16
CA ALA A 10 -0.78 10.31 1.79
C ALA A 10 -0.54 9.20 0.75
N LEU A 11 -1.30 9.19 -0.34
CA LEU A 11 -1.12 8.23 -1.43
C LEU A 11 0.25 8.39 -2.08
N THR A 12 0.66 9.61 -2.34
CA THR A 12 1.95 9.91 -2.96
C THR A 12 3.11 9.52 -2.04
N ALA A 13 3.02 9.85 -0.76
CA ALA A 13 4.03 9.49 0.22
C ALA A 13 4.18 7.97 0.36
N HIS A 14 3.07 7.25 0.40
CA HIS A 14 3.07 5.80 0.46
C HIS A 14 3.72 5.21 -0.80
N LEU A 15 3.36 5.74 -1.97
CA LEU A 15 3.96 5.31 -3.24
C LEU A 15 5.48 5.51 -3.24
N VAL A 16 5.95 6.67 -2.84
CA VAL A 16 7.38 6.98 -2.79
C VAL A 16 8.12 6.03 -1.86
N VAL A 17 7.58 5.80 -0.67
CA VAL A 17 8.20 4.89 0.31
C VAL A 17 8.27 3.46 -0.25
N LEU A 18 7.20 2.98 -0.88
CA LEU A 18 7.19 1.64 -1.47
C LEU A 18 8.22 1.50 -2.59
N VAL A 19 8.35 2.52 -3.43
CA VAL A 19 9.35 2.51 -4.52
C VAL A 19 10.76 2.50 -3.96
N VAL A 20 11.03 3.32 -2.96
CA VAL A 20 12.36 3.38 -2.32
C VAL A 20 12.70 2.05 -1.66
N LEU A 21 11.75 1.44 -0.94
CA LEU A 21 11.97 0.14 -0.32
C LEU A 21 12.20 -0.96 -1.34
N GLY A 22 11.49 -0.93 -2.46
CA GLY A 22 11.71 -1.87 -3.56
C GLY A 22 13.08 -1.70 -4.20
N TRP A 23 13.56 -0.47 -4.27
CA TRP A 23 14.89 -0.18 -4.81
C TRP A 23 15.99 -0.65 -3.88
N GLU A 24 15.84 -0.44 -2.55
CA GLU A 24 16.82 -0.76 -1.53
C GLU A 24 16.33 -1.88 -0.61
N ARG A 25 15.89 -2.99 -1.18
CA ARG A 25 15.32 -4.08 -0.38
C ARG A 25 16.35 -4.99 0.31
N GLU A 26 17.60 -4.95 -0.09
CA GLU A 26 18.63 -5.84 0.42
C GLU A 26 18.78 -5.81 1.95
N PRO A 27 18.86 -4.64 2.62
CA PRO A 27 18.96 -4.61 4.07
C PRO A 27 17.78 -5.28 4.78
N HIS A 28 16.59 -5.18 4.21
CA HIS A 28 15.38 -5.77 4.79
C HIS A 28 15.37 -7.28 4.63
N VAL A 29 15.83 -7.77 3.49
CA VAL A 29 16.00 -9.21 3.27
C VAL A 29 17.02 -9.78 4.25
N ARG A 30 18.14 -9.11 4.44
CA ARG A 30 19.19 -9.54 5.39
C ARG A 30 18.70 -9.56 6.83
N ALA A 31 17.86 -8.59 7.22
CA ALA A 31 17.33 -8.52 8.58
C ALA A 31 16.49 -9.75 8.95
N ALA A 32 15.88 -10.38 7.95
CA ALA A 32 15.03 -11.57 8.16
C ALA A 32 15.84 -12.89 8.11
N LEU A 33 17.13 -12.82 7.81
CA LEU A 33 17.96 -14.01 7.56
C LEU A 33 19.02 -14.20 8.66
N PRO A 34 19.45 -15.48 8.89
CA PRO A 34 20.59 -15.73 9.78
C PRO A 34 21.89 -15.20 9.17
N PRO A 35 23.01 -15.13 9.97
CA PRO A 35 24.27 -14.55 9.49
C PRO A 35 24.86 -15.20 8.24
N HIS A 36 24.62 -16.48 8.02
CA HIS A 36 25.13 -17.21 6.85
C HIS A 36 23.98 -17.97 6.18
N PRO A 37 23.09 -17.25 5.46
CA PRO A 37 21.92 -17.89 4.88
C PRO A 37 22.26 -18.72 3.65
N ALA A 38 21.51 -19.81 3.43
CA ALA A 38 21.59 -20.59 2.20
C ALA A 38 20.91 -19.81 1.07
N ALA A 39 21.34 -20.05 -0.18
CA ALA A 39 20.76 -19.38 -1.34
C ALA A 39 19.22 -19.53 -1.45
N PRO A 40 18.61 -20.73 -1.19
CA PRO A 40 17.15 -20.84 -1.20
C PRO A 40 16.46 -19.97 -0.15
N GLU A 41 17.06 -19.76 1.02
CA GLU A 41 16.51 -18.89 2.06
C GLU A 41 16.49 -17.44 1.61
N VAL A 42 17.57 -16.97 0.99
CA VAL A 42 17.66 -15.61 0.45
C VAL A 42 16.59 -15.40 -0.62
N ALA A 43 16.45 -16.34 -1.56
CA ALA A 43 15.46 -16.25 -2.63
C ALA A 43 14.03 -16.20 -2.08
N ARG A 44 13.74 -16.97 -1.03
CA ARG A 44 12.43 -16.98 -0.36
C ARG A 44 12.10 -15.63 0.24
N GLU A 45 13.04 -15.05 0.98
CA GLU A 45 12.82 -13.75 1.63
C GLU A 45 12.67 -12.63 0.61
N GLU A 46 13.44 -12.66 -0.49
CA GLU A 46 13.28 -11.70 -1.57
C GLU A 46 11.91 -11.80 -2.23
N ARG A 47 11.39 -13.01 -2.43
CA ARG A 47 10.06 -13.19 -2.97
C ARG A 47 8.98 -12.70 -2.01
N LEU A 48 9.13 -12.96 -0.71
CA LEU A 48 8.17 -12.51 0.29
C LEU A 48 8.11 -10.98 0.35
N LEU A 49 9.27 -10.34 0.42
CA LEU A 49 9.33 -8.87 0.47
C LEU A 49 8.86 -8.26 -0.86
N GLY A 50 9.32 -8.79 -1.98
CA GLY A 50 8.91 -8.33 -3.30
C GLY A 50 7.42 -8.50 -3.53
N GLY A 51 6.82 -9.60 -3.04
CA GLY A 51 5.39 -9.83 -3.10
C GLY A 51 4.59 -8.81 -2.30
N ALA A 52 5.03 -8.50 -1.07
CA ALA A 52 4.38 -7.52 -0.23
C ALA A 52 4.44 -6.12 -0.84
N LEU A 53 5.61 -5.71 -1.30
CA LEU A 53 5.81 -4.39 -1.92
C LEU A 53 5.06 -4.28 -3.25
N GLY A 54 5.17 -5.30 -4.10
CA GLY A 54 4.48 -5.32 -5.39
C GLY A 54 2.97 -5.36 -5.25
N GLY A 55 2.45 -6.14 -4.30
CA GLY A 55 1.03 -6.17 -3.98
C GLY A 55 0.54 -4.82 -3.48
N SER A 56 1.30 -4.18 -2.59
CA SER A 56 0.97 -2.84 -2.09
C SER A 56 0.94 -1.81 -3.22
N LEU A 57 1.90 -1.86 -4.14
CA LEU A 57 1.92 -0.98 -5.30
C LEU A 57 0.72 -1.21 -6.22
N GLY A 58 0.35 -2.47 -6.46
CA GLY A 58 -0.80 -2.80 -7.28
C GLY A 58 -2.11 -2.29 -6.68
N LEU A 59 -2.32 -2.51 -5.39
CA LEU A 59 -3.51 -2.04 -4.69
C LEU A 59 -3.55 -0.51 -4.60
N LEU A 60 -2.39 0.12 -4.41
CA LEU A 60 -2.28 1.57 -4.43
C LEU A 60 -2.64 2.13 -5.81
N GLY A 61 -2.23 1.45 -6.88
CA GLY A 61 -2.60 1.80 -8.24
C GLY A 61 -4.12 1.78 -8.45
N VAL A 62 -4.80 0.78 -7.91
CA VAL A 62 -6.27 0.70 -7.96
C VAL A 62 -6.90 1.91 -7.27
N GLU A 63 -6.40 2.28 -6.09
CA GLU A 63 -6.89 3.46 -5.39
C GLU A 63 -6.65 4.75 -6.16
N LEU A 64 -5.47 4.89 -6.76
CA LEU A 64 -5.14 6.06 -7.56
C LEU A 64 -6.06 6.19 -8.78
N VAL A 65 -6.37 5.08 -9.45
CA VAL A 65 -7.33 5.09 -10.56
C VAL A 65 -8.70 5.56 -10.08
N GLY A 66 -9.19 5.03 -8.98
CA GLY A 66 -10.48 5.45 -8.42
C GLY A 66 -10.48 6.91 -7.98
N PHE A 67 -9.39 7.36 -7.38
CA PHE A 67 -9.24 8.74 -6.94
C PHE A 67 -9.24 9.72 -8.13
N PHE A 68 -8.38 9.46 -9.13
CA PHE A 68 -8.25 10.36 -10.28
C PHE A 68 -9.44 10.29 -11.24
N SER A 69 -10.17 9.18 -11.26
CA SER A 69 -11.39 9.08 -12.06
C SER A 69 -12.58 9.82 -11.44
N GLY A 70 -12.44 10.29 -10.21
CA GLY A 70 -13.50 10.99 -9.49
C GLY A 70 -14.47 10.08 -8.74
N VAL A 71 -14.32 8.76 -8.83
CA VAL A 71 -15.23 7.82 -8.17
C VAL A 71 -15.21 7.99 -6.66
N SER A 72 -14.02 8.11 -6.06
CA SER A 72 -13.86 8.19 -4.62
C SER A 72 -13.27 9.50 -4.13
N MET A 73 -12.88 10.39 -5.04
CA MET A 73 -12.15 11.62 -4.70
C MET A 73 -12.84 12.46 -3.63
N PHE A 74 -14.15 12.59 -3.74
CA PHE A 74 -14.94 13.43 -2.84
C PHE A 74 -15.74 12.62 -1.80
N HIS A 75 -15.51 11.32 -1.72
CA HIS A 75 -16.19 10.48 -0.74
C HIS A 75 -15.48 10.63 0.62
N PRO A 76 -16.12 11.24 1.65
CA PRO A 76 -15.43 11.53 2.90
C PRO A 76 -15.00 10.30 3.69
N GLY A 77 -15.83 9.25 3.73
CA GLY A 77 -15.49 8.02 4.44
C GLY A 77 -14.28 7.32 3.83
N GLN A 78 -14.27 7.18 2.52
CA GLN A 78 -13.15 6.56 1.80
C GLN A 78 -11.90 7.42 1.94
N SER A 79 -12.03 8.73 1.85
CA SER A 79 -10.89 9.64 1.99
C SER A 79 -10.27 9.56 3.38
N LEU A 80 -11.07 9.48 4.44
CA LEU A 80 -10.58 9.32 5.81
C LEU A 80 -9.88 7.98 5.99
N LEU A 81 -10.46 6.89 5.52
CA LEU A 81 -9.86 5.56 5.60
C LEU A 81 -8.54 5.54 4.85
N SER A 82 -8.52 6.06 3.62
CA SER A 82 -7.33 6.10 2.79
C SER A 82 -6.23 6.96 3.43
N LEU A 83 -6.58 8.14 3.92
CA LEU A 83 -5.64 9.05 4.59
C LEU A 83 -5.01 8.37 5.80
N GLY A 84 -5.81 7.77 6.67
CA GLY A 84 -5.33 7.09 7.87
C GLY A 84 -4.47 5.88 7.54
N ALA A 85 -4.93 5.03 6.62
CA ALA A 85 -4.21 3.82 6.24
C ALA A 85 -2.87 4.13 5.55
N HIS A 86 -2.88 5.02 4.57
CA HIS A 86 -1.65 5.33 3.82
C HIS A 86 -0.70 6.21 4.60
N GLY A 87 -1.22 7.14 5.39
CA GLY A 87 -0.40 7.94 6.30
C GLY A 87 0.27 7.07 7.36
N GLY A 88 -0.50 6.17 7.98
CA GLY A 88 0.03 5.20 8.94
C GLY A 88 1.03 4.24 8.32
N ALA A 89 0.75 3.76 7.11
CA ALA A 89 1.67 2.89 6.37
C ALA A 89 2.98 3.59 6.06
N THR A 90 2.94 4.84 5.63
CA THR A 90 4.13 5.63 5.33
C THR A 90 5.01 5.75 6.57
N LEU A 91 4.43 6.07 7.72
CA LEU A 91 5.17 6.17 8.98
C LEU A 91 5.74 4.82 9.39
N ALA A 92 4.94 3.77 9.34
CA ALA A 92 5.35 2.43 9.75
C ALA A 92 6.45 1.88 8.84
N LEU A 93 6.33 2.06 7.53
CA LEU A 93 7.35 1.63 6.58
C LEU A 93 8.65 2.40 6.74
N THR A 94 8.57 3.70 7.05
CA THR A 94 9.76 4.51 7.34
C THR A 94 10.47 3.99 8.58
N LEU A 95 9.73 3.70 9.66
CA LEU A 95 10.29 3.12 10.88
C LEU A 95 10.89 1.74 10.60
N ALA A 96 10.20 0.91 9.84
CA ALA A 96 10.71 -0.41 9.45
C ALA A 96 12.02 -0.31 8.68
N SER A 97 12.13 0.68 7.80
CA SER A 97 13.35 0.95 7.04
C SER A 97 14.51 1.37 7.94
N LEU A 98 14.24 2.25 8.92
CA LEU A 98 15.26 2.74 9.83
C LEU A 98 15.68 1.70 10.85
N GLU A 99 14.76 0.88 11.34
CA GLU A 99 15.00 -0.10 12.41
C GLU A 99 15.31 -1.51 11.90
N GLY A 100 15.18 -1.75 10.60
CA GLY A 100 15.48 -3.06 10.01
C GLY A 100 14.50 -4.15 10.42
N TRP A 101 13.21 -3.86 10.40
CA TRP A 101 12.16 -4.84 10.71
C TRP A 101 12.15 -5.97 9.67
N ASP A 102 11.69 -7.14 10.07
CA ASP A 102 11.69 -8.30 9.20
C ASP A 102 10.54 -8.27 8.16
N THR A 103 10.57 -9.23 7.25
CA THR A 103 9.64 -9.30 6.12
C THR A 103 8.19 -9.51 6.56
N SER A 104 7.96 -10.20 7.69
CA SER A 104 6.59 -10.43 8.17
C SER A 104 5.88 -9.13 8.53
N CYS A 105 6.61 -8.12 8.98
CA CYS A 105 6.04 -6.79 9.26
C CYS A 105 5.51 -6.13 8.00
N PHE A 106 6.20 -6.29 6.86
CA PHE A 106 5.73 -5.75 5.57
C PHE A 106 4.44 -6.42 5.12
N TRP A 107 4.30 -7.73 5.31
CA TRP A 107 3.05 -8.43 5.01
C TRP A 107 1.91 -7.99 5.93
N LEU A 108 2.20 -7.77 7.20
CA LEU A 108 1.21 -7.25 8.14
C LEU A 108 0.73 -5.87 7.73
N LEU A 109 1.65 -4.99 7.36
CA LEU A 109 1.31 -3.64 6.87
C LEU A 109 0.51 -3.70 5.57
N PHE A 110 0.87 -4.62 4.66
CA PHE A 110 0.10 -4.86 3.44
C PHE A 110 -1.35 -5.19 3.78
N GLY A 111 -1.58 -6.16 4.67
CA GLY A 111 -2.92 -6.58 5.04
C GLY A 111 -3.71 -5.50 5.76
N LEU A 112 -3.07 -4.71 6.62
CA LEU A 112 -3.77 -3.70 7.43
C LEU A 112 -3.93 -2.35 6.74
N CYS A 113 -2.98 -1.98 5.89
CA CYS A 113 -2.92 -0.62 5.35
C CYS A 113 -3.22 -0.53 3.86
N SER A 114 -3.00 -1.59 3.10
CA SER A 114 -3.23 -1.58 1.64
C SER A 114 -4.53 -2.26 1.25
N VAL A 115 -4.85 -3.39 1.88
CA VAL A 115 -6.03 -4.17 1.52
C VAL A 115 -7.35 -3.46 1.85
N PRO A 116 -7.57 -2.92 3.08
CA PRO A 116 -8.85 -2.27 3.39
C PRO A 116 -9.19 -1.09 2.47
N PRO A 117 -8.29 -0.12 2.22
CA PRO A 117 -8.61 0.96 1.29
C PRO A 117 -8.88 0.47 -0.13
N ALA A 118 -8.13 -0.53 -0.61
CA ALA A 118 -8.31 -1.07 -1.95
C ALA A 118 -9.66 -1.78 -2.09
N VAL A 119 -10.05 -2.57 -1.08
CA VAL A 119 -11.35 -3.25 -1.09
C VAL A 119 -12.50 -2.24 -1.10
N THR A 120 -12.45 -1.22 -0.26
CA THR A 120 -13.49 -0.20 -0.24
C THR A 120 -13.51 0.60 -1.54
N GLU A 121 -12.36 0.86 -2.14
CA GLU A 121 -12.27 1.53 -3.43
C GLU A 121 -12.96 0.72 -4.54
N VAL A 122 -12.68 -0.58 -4.61
CA VAL A 122 -13.31 -1.47 -5.58
C VAL A 122 -14.82 -1.52 -5.38
N LEU A 123 -15.28 -1.59 -4.13
CA LEU A 123 -16.72 -1.58 -3.82
C LEU A 123 -17.38 -0.28 -4.27
N LEU A 124 -16.71 0.86 -4.09
CA LEU A 124 -17.20 2.15 -4.59
C LEU A 124 -17.28 2.18 -6.11
N MET A 125 -16.24 1.70 -6.79
CA MET A 125 -16.23 1.62 -8.25
C MET A 125 -17.37 0.77 -8.78
N VAL A 126 -17.58 -0.40 -8.21
CA VAL A 126 -18.66 -1.30 -8.60
C VAL A 126 -20.02 -0.65 -8.34
N SER A 127 -20.18 0.00 -7.18
CA SER A 127 -21.40 0.70 -6.82
C SER A 127 -21.74 1.82 -7.81
N VAL A 128 -20.75 2.63 -8.17
CA VAL A 128 -20.94 3.75 -9.12
C VAL A 128 -21.28 3.23 -10.51
N LEU A 129 -20.56 2.22 -10.99
CA LEU A 129 -20.83 1.62 -12.29
C LEU A 129 -22.23 0.97 -12.35
N SER A 130 -22.63 0.30 -11.28
CA SER A 130 -23.95 -0.30 -11.17
C SER A 130 -25.05 0.76 -11.22
N ARG A 131 -24.87 1.88 -10.52
CA ARG A 131 -25.83 3.00 -10.55
C ARG A 131 -25.93 3.62 -11.94
N ARG A 132 -24.82 3.84 -12.62
CA ARG A 132 -24.80 4.37 -13.99
C ARG A 132 -25.54 3.42 -14.94
N ARG A 133 -25.29 2.14 -14.79
CA ARG A 133 -25.94 1.12 -15.63
C ARG A 133 -27.45 1.07 -15.41
N ARG A 134 -27.91 1.27 -14.16
CA ARG A 134 -29.33 1.30 -13.81
C ARG A 134 -30.00 2.60 -14.29
N GLY A 135 -29.25 3.69 -14.34
CA GLY A 135 -29.77 4.98 -14.80
C GLY A 135 -29.98 5.08 -16.29
N LEU A 136 -29.48 4.11 -17.02
CA LEU A 136 -29.65 4.03 -18.46
C LEU A 136 -30.91 3.22 -18.80
#